data_f48a5d14f492f7fa70f480c0620e5e03
#
_entry.id   f48a5d14f492f7fa70f480c0620e5e03
#
_cell.length_a   1.000
_cell.length_b   1.000
_cell.length_c   1.000
_cell.angle_alpha   90.00
_cell.angle_beta   90.00
_cell.angle_gamma   90.00
#
_symmetry.space_group_name_H-M   'P 1'
#
loop_
_entity.id
_entity.type
_entity.pdbx_description
1 polymer ?
#
loop_
_entity_poly.entity_id
_entity_poly.type
_entity_poly.pdbx_seq_one_letter_code
_entity_poly.pdbx_strand_id
1 'polypeptide(L)'
;AIDYTFYWHGNPDLILTIIKLIEDRMNADNDILQVGVQSILLVEDSVKYYSTYLPTIYKLVLQQSREFAKEALNEQQQKLRKRARPKILLATNYAEAVELYEKYKNNLLGVISDVGFVIHKDDPASSEKLDAGIDLCKLSKKDNPQMPFLLQSSQESMRATAEELGVGFIAKYS
;
A
#
# COMPACT_ATOMS: atom_id res chain seq x y z
N ALA A 1 -14.50 1.15 13.17
CA ALA A 1 -15.11 1.07 11.85
C ALA A 1 -14.06 1.38 10.78
N ILE A 2 -14.10 0.68 9.66
CA ILE A 2 -13.24 0.95 8.53
C ILE A 2 -14.04 1.83 7.59
N ASP A 3 -13.65 3.10 7.50
CA ASP A 3 -14.34 4.07 6.66
C ASP A 3 -13.43 4.48 5.51
N TYR A 4 -13.69 3.94 4.32
CA TYR A 4 -13.06 4.36 3.08
C TYR A 4 -14.10 4.95 2.14
N THR A 5 -13.73 6.03 1.46
CA THR A 5 -14.50 6.61 0.37
C THR A 5 -13.84 6.21 -0.94
N PHE A 6 -14.62 5.89 -1.97
CA PHE A 6 -14.11 5.57 -3.30
C PHE A 6 -14.77 6.43 -4.37
N TYR A 7 -14.02 6.73 -5.41
CA TYR A 7 -14.51 7.44 -6.56
C TYR A 7 -14.83 6.44 -7.69
N TRP A 8 -16.12 6.39 -8.08
CA TRP A 8 -16.58 5.53 -9.15
C TRP A 8 -16.46 6.21 -10.52
N HIS A 9 -15.70 5.63 -11.43
CA HIS A 9 -15.55 6.09 -12.82
C HIS A 9 -15.82 4.97 -13.84
N GLY A 10 -16.72 4.06 -13.51
CA GLY A 10 -17.19 3.02 -14.41
C GLY A 10 -16.30 1.78 -14.51
N ASN A 11 -15.26 1.66 -13.69
CA ASN A 11 -14.41 0.48 -13.66
C ASN A 11 -15.00 -0.59 -12.72
N PRO A 12 -15.51 -1.73 -13.24
CA PRO A 12 -16.09 -2.78 -12.41
C PRO A 12 -15.06 -3.45 -11.47
N ASP A 13 -13.78 -3.41 -11.79
CA ASP A 13 -12.71 -3.96 -10.95
C ASP A 13 -12.61 -3.23 -9.60
N LEU A 14 -13.15 -2.01 -9.50
CA LEU A 14 -13.19 -1.26 -8.27
C LEU A 14 -14.04 -1.95 -7.19
N ILE A 15 -15.13 -2.61 -7.56
CA ILE A 15 -15.99 -3.33 -6.61
C ILE A 15 -15.22 -4.47 -5.96
N LEU A 16 -14.52 -5.26 -6.76
CA LEU A 16 -13.66 -6.34 -6.23
C LEU A 16 -12.54 -5.78 -5.35
N THR A 17 -11.96 -4.66 -5.76
CA THR A 17 -10.94 -3.95 -5.01
C THR A 17 -11.43 -3.53 -3.62
N ILE A 18 -12.62 -2.93 -3.53
CA ILE A 18 -13.22 -2.53 -2.26
C ILE A 18 -13.39 -3.74 -1.33
N ILE A 19 -13.96 -4.82 -1.86
CA ILE A 19 -14.16 -6.06 -1.08
C ILE A 19 -12.82 -6.58 -0.56
N LYS A 20 -11.81 -6.67 -1.43
CA LYS A 20 -10.49 -7.18 -1.07
C LYS A 20 -9.75 -6.28 -0.09
N LEU A 21 -9.84 -4.97 -0.22
CA LEU A 21 -9.22 -4.03 0.70
C LEU A 21 -9.82 -4.13 2.11
N ILE A 22 -11.15 -4.24 2.21
CA ILE A 22 -11.84 -4.43 3.48
C ILE A 22 -11.45 -5.79 4.09
N GLU A 23 -11.46 -6.85 3.29
CA GLU A 23 -11.05 -8.20 3.71
C GLU A 23 -9.61 -8.20 4.24
N ASP A 24 -8.67 -7.56 3.52
CA ASP A 24 -7.28 -7.46 3.93
C ASP A 24 -7.13 -6.72 5.26
N ARG A 25 -7.86 -5.62 5.44
CA ARG A 25 -7.83 -4.85 6.67
C ARG A 25 -8.42 -5.60 7.86
N MET A 26 -9.56 -6.27 7.67
CA MET A 26 -10.24 -7.01 8.73
C MET A 26 -9.44 -8.22 9.20
N ASN A 27 -8.72 -8.88 8.31
CA ASN A 27 -7.95 -10.09 8.61
C ASN A 27 -6.46 -9.83 8.84
N ALA A 28 -6.01 -8.57 8.79
CA ALA A 28 -4.59 -8.22 8.85
C ALA A 28 -3.88 -8.80 10.07
N ASP A 29 -4.45 -8.69 11.26
CA ASP A 29 -3.82 -9.18 12.49
C ASP A 29 -3.65 -10.70 12.46
N ASN A 30 -4.67 -11.42 12.05
CA ASN A 30 -4.57 -12.87 11.93
C ASN A 30 -3.60 -13.28 10.81
N ASP A 31 -3.79 -12.75 9.62
CA ASP A 31 -3.07 -13.21 8.45
C ASP A 31 -1.59 -12.80 8.47
N ILE A 32 -1.30 -11.58 8.90
CA ILE A 32 0.06 -11.05 8.93
C ILE A 32 0.80 -11.49 10.19
N LEU A 33 0.22 -11.26 11.38
CA LEU A 33 0.92 -11.47 12.65
C LEU A 33 0.90 -12.92 13.10
N GLN A 34 -0.17 -13.69 12.83
CA GLN A 34 -0.27 -15.08 13.28
C GLN A 34 0.18 -16.06 12.19
N VAL A 35 -0.20 -15.83 10.94
CA VAL A 35 0.11 -16.73 9.82
C VAL A 35 1.42 -16.35 9.13
N GLY A 36 1.84 -15.08 9.19
CA GLY A 36 3.08 -14.60 8.57
C GLY A 36 2.91 -14.21 7.09
N VAL A 37 1.68 -13.91 6.65
CA VAL A 37 1.44 -13.43 5.30
C VAL A 37 2.11 -12.06 5.10
N GLN A 38 2.72 -11.86 3.95
CA GLN A 38 3.36 -10.58 3.60
C GLN A 38 2.32 -9.50 3.28
N SER A 39 2.72 -8.25 3.41
CA SER A 39 1.86 -7.09 3.15
C SER A 39 2.59 -6.00 2.37
N ILE A 40 1.82 -5.14 1.74
CA ILE A 40 2.27 -3.91 1.07
C ILE A 40 1.52 -2.75 1.72
N LEU A 41 2.24 -1.74 2.18
CA LEU A 41 1.66 -0.51 2.70
C LEU A 41 1.56 0.52 1.57
N LEU A 42 0.34 0.93 1.26
CA LEU A 42 0.05 2.03 0.33
C LEU A 42 -0.41 3.25 1.11
N VAL A 43 0.27 4.38 0.94
CA VAL A 43 -0.07 5.65 1.59
C VAL A 43 -0.50 6.67 0.54
N GLU A 44 -1.77 7.04 0.56
CA GLU A 44 -2.38 7.95 -0.40
C GLU A 44 -3.66 8.53 0.22
N ASP A 45 -3.76 9.83 0.36
CA ASP A 45 -4.95 10.51 0.91
C ASP A 45 -5.98 10.89 -0.16
N SER A 46 -5.55 10.97 -1.43
CA SER A 46 -6.45 11.30 -2.54
C SER A 46 -7.34 10.13 -2.93
N VAL A 47 -8.64 10.29 -2.68
CA VAL A 47 -9.68 9.33 -3.08
C VAL A 47 -9.59 8.98 -4.57
N LYS A 48 -9.33 9.98 -5.41
CA LYS A 48 -9.18 9.80 -6.86
C LYS A 48 -8.01 8.88 -7.19
N TYR A 49 -6.85 9.11 -6.59
CA TYR A 49 -5.65 8.34 -6.91
C TYR A 49 -5.72 6.92 -6.36
N TYR A 50 -6.06 6.70 -5.10
CA TYR A 50 -6.11 5.32 -4.62
C TYR A 50 -7.27 4.52 -5.25
N SER A 51 -8.39 5.15 -5.60
CA SER A 51 -9.46 4.48 -6.37
C SER A 51 -9.00 4.04 -7.76
N THR A 52 -8.01 4.72 -8.34
CA THR A 52 -7.42 4.39 -9.64
C THR A 52 -6.32 3.32 -9.51
N TYR A 53 -5.46 3.42 -8.50
CA TYR A 53 -4.29 2.54 -8.37
C TYR A 53 -4.62 1.17 -7.77
N LEU A 54 -5.48 1.11 -6.77
CA LEU A 54 -5.79 -0.13 -6.07
C LEU A 54 -6.30 -1.25 -6.98
N PRO A 55 -7.22 -1.00 -7.95
CA PRO A 55 -7.64 -2.05 -8.88
C PRO A 55 -6.48 -2.67 -9.65
N THR A 56 -5.54 -1.86 -10.10
CA THR A 56 -4.35 -2.33 -10.83
C THR A 56 -3.43 -3.12 -9.92
N ILE A 57 -3.16 -2.63 -8.71
CA ILE A 57 -2.30 -3.33 -7.73
C ILE A 57 -2.91 -4.68 -7.35
N TYR A 58 -4.20 -4.74 -7.03
CA TYR A 58 -4.89 -6.00 -6.73
C TYR A 58 -4.89 -6.98 -7.90
N LYS A 59 -5.10 -6.48 -9.11
CA LYS A 59 -5.04 -7.30 -10.33
C LYS A 59 -3.68 -7.96 -10.48
N LEU A 60 -2.60 -7.20 -10.30
CA LEU A 60 -1.23 -7.72 -10.37
C LEU A 60 -0.94 -8.72 -9.25
N VAL A 61 -1.28 -8.41 -8.01
CA VAL A 61 -1.06 -9.28 -6.85
C VAL A 61 -1.84 -10.59 -7.00
N LEU A 62 -3.10 -10.53 -7.42
CA LEU A 62 -3.93 -11.72 -7.64
C LEU A 62 -3.44 -12.55 -8.83
N GLN A 63 -2.95 -11.92 -9.89
CA GLN A 63 -2.36 -12.62 -11.03
C GLN A 63 -1.09 -13.35 -10.62
N GLN A 64 -0.16 -12.68 -9.95
CA GLN A 64 1.09 -13.28 -9.45
C GLN A 64 0.80 -14.45 -8.50
N SER A 65 -0.15 -14.31 -7.59
CA SER A 65 -0.56 -15.40 -6.71
C SER A 65 -1.12 -16.61 -7.46
N ARG A 66 -1.88 -16.39 -8.52
CA ARG A 66 -2.40 -17.46 -9.36
C ARG A 66 -1.31 -18.17 -10.14
N GLU A 67 -0.37 -17.44 -10.71
CA GLU A 67 0.80 -17.99 -11.40
C GLU A 67 1.62 -18.86 -10.44
N PHE A 68 1.95 -18.33 -9.27
CA PHE A 68 2.66 -19.07 -8.23
C PHE A 68 1.91 -20.33 -7.76
N ALA A 69 0.57 -20.28 -7.69
CA ALA A 69 -0.24 -21.43 -7.32
C ALA A 69 -0.24 -22.55 -8.38
N LYS A 70 -0.06 -22.21 -9.66
CA LYS A 70 0.04 -23.21 -10.75
C LYS A 70 1.27 -24.10 -10.62
N GLU A 71 2.33 -23.60 -10.00
CA GLU A 71 3.56 -24.37 -9.75
C GLU A 71 3.43 -25.36 -8.59
N ALA A 72 2.31 -25.38 -7.90
CA ALA A 72 2.08 -26.29 -6.77
C ALA A 72 1.82 -27.73 -7.24
N LEU A 73 2.35 -28.68 -6.48
CA LEU A 73 2.29 -30.11 -6.80
C LEU A 73 0.90 -30.72 -6.62
N ASN A 74 0.00 -30.09 -5.85
CA ASN A 74 -1.34 -30.59 -5.58
C ASN A 74 -2.33 -29.46 -5.26
N GLU A 75 -3.64 -29.78 -5.27
CA GLU A 75 -4.72 -28.82 -5.03
C GLU A 75 -4.68 -28.18 -3.64
N GLN A 76 -4.24 -28.91 -2.63
CA GLN A 76 -4.13 -28.37 -1.27
C GLN A 76 -3.07 -27.28 -1.19
N GLN A 77 -1.90 -27.51 -1.78
CA GLN A 77 -0.85 -26.49 -1.90
C GLN A 77 -1.30 -25.30 -2.73
N GLN A 78 -2.05 -25.53 -3.83
CA GLN A 78 -2.61 -24.43 -4.62
C GLN A 78 -3.53 -23.53 -3.80
N LYS A 79 -4.41 -24.10 -2.99
CA LYS A 79 -5.31 -23.34 -2.10
C LYS A 79 -4.53 -22.54 -1.06
N LEU A 80 -3.49 -23.13 -0.46
CA LEU A 80 -2.63 -22.45 0.50
C LEU A 80 -1.88 -21.29 -0.13
N ARG A 81 -1.30 -21.47 -1.31
CA ARG A 81 -0.57 -20.41 -2.03
C ARG A 81 -1.49 -19.24 -2.44
N LYS A 82 -2.73 -19.54 -2.86
CA LYS A 82 -3.72 -18.49 -3.17
C LYS A 82 -4.12 -17.67 -1.95
N ARG A 83 -4.23 -18.30 -0.78
CA ARG A 83 -4.54 -17.62 0.49
C ARG A 83 -3.38 -16.80 1.02
N ALA A 84 -2.14 -17.17 0.68
CA ALA A 84 -0.93 -16.50 1.11
C ALA A 84 -0.54 -15.30 0.23
N ARG A 85 -1.46 -14.79 -0.61
CA ARG A 85 -1.20 -13.58 -1.39
C ARG A 85 -0.89 -12.40 -0.47
N PRO A 86 -0.01 -11.47 -0.89
CA PRO A 86 0.25 -10.27 -0.12
C PRO A 86 -1.03 -9.48 0.17
N LYS A 87 -1.16 -9.02 1.41
CA LYS A 87 -2.23 -8.11 1.82
C LYS A 87 -1.87 -6.68 1.42
N ILE A 88 -2.86 -5.90 1.02
CA ILE A 88 -2.68 -4.46 0.76
C ILE A 88 -3.31 -3.69 1.89
N LEU A 89 -2.51 -2.85 2.55
CA LEU A 89 -2.92 -1.99 3.64
C LEU A 89 -2.89 -0.54 3.15
N LEU A 90 -4.06 0.09 3.07
CA LEU A 90 -4.18 1.50 2.69
C LEU A 90 -4.19 2.37 3.93
N ALA A 91 -3.28 3.36 3.97
CA ALA A 91 -3.31 4.47 4.91
C ALA A 91 -3.63 5.77 4.16
N THR A 92 -4.50 6.58 4.71
CA THR A 92 -4.93 7.85 4.10
C THR A 92 -4.40 9.08 4.85
N ASN A 93 -3.55 8.87 5.83
CA ASN A 93 -2.90 9.94 6.60
C ASN A 93 -1.61 9.43 7.25
N TYR A 94 -0.77 10.37 7.72
CA TYR A 94 0.53 10.04 8.28
C TYR A 94 0.44 9.21 9.57
N ALA A 95 -0.45 9.56 10.47
CA ALA A 95 -0.60 8.85 11.75
C ALA A 95 -0.97 7.38 11.52
N GLU A 96 -1.92 7.11 10.61
CA GLU A 96 -2.31 5.75 10.23
C GLU A 96 -1.15 5.01 9.53
N ALA A 97 -0.42 5.69 8.64
CA ALA A 97 0.72 5.10 7.94
C ALA A 97 1.81 4.63 8.90
N VAL A 98 2.14 5.45 9.91
CA VAL A 98 3.11 5.09 10.95
C VAL A 98 2.60 3.94 11.81
N GLU A 99 1.34 3.97 12.23
CA GLU A 99 0.73 2.89 13.01
C GLU A 99 0.79 1.54 12.27
N LEU A 100 0.38 1.52 11.00
CA LEU A 100 0.41 0.31 10.17
C LEU A 100 1.84 -0.17 9.92
N TYR A 101 2.76 0.76 9.64
CA TYR A 101 4.16 0.44 9.46
C TYR A 101 4.73 -0.24 10.72
N GLU A 102 4.62 0.40 11.88
CA GLU A 102 5.16 -0.13 13.14
C GLU A 102 4.55 -1.49 13.50
N LYS A 103 3.27 -1.67 13.24
CA LYS A 103 2.56 -2.91 13.55
C LYS A 103 2.98 -4.08 12.67
N TYR A 104 3.21 -3.85 11.37
CA TYR A 104 3.41 -4.92 10.39
C TYR A 104 4.79 -4.92 9.73
N LYS A 105 5.72 -4.08 10.13
CA LYS A 105 7.04 -3.89 9.48
C LYS A 105 7.84 -5.18 9.25
N ASN A 106 7.70 -6.18 10.10
CA ASN A 106 8.41 -7.45 9.96
C ASN A 106 7.87 -8.32 8.80
N ASN A 107 6.70 -8.00 8.28
CA ASN A 107 6.03 -8.71 7.21
C ASN A 107 5.68 -7.78 6.03
N LEU A 108 6.35 -6.63 5.91
CA LEU A 108 6.19 -5.74 4.77
C LEU A 108 7.12 -6.14 3.62
N LEU A 109 6.55 -6.32 2.43
CA LEU A 109 7.30 -6.42 1.17
C LEU A 109 7.83 -5.07 0.73
N GLY A 110 7.14 -4.01 1.06
CA GLY A 110 7.51 -2.64 0.72
C GLY A 110 6.44 -1.63 1.06
N VAL A 111 6.81 -0.37 0.87
CA VAL A 111 5.94 0.80 1.06
C VAL A 111 5.85 1.57 -0.24
N ILE A 112 4.62 1.90 -0.64
CA ILE A 112 4.34 2.83 -1.74
C ILE A 112 3.68 4.05 -1.11
N SER A 113 4.29 5.22 -1.22
CA SER A 113 3.81 6.42 -0.53
C SER A 113 3.77 7.63 -1.45
N ASP A 114 2.69 8.38 -1.38
CA ASP A 114 2.69 9.76 -1.83
C ASP A 114 3.76 10.56 -1.07
N VAL A 115 4.22 11.65 -1.62
CA VAL A 115 5.17 12.56 -0.97
C VAL A 115 4.45 13.49 0.00
N GLY A 116 3.33 14.06 -0.41
CA GLY A 116 2.55 14.98 0.41
C GLY A 116 1.18 14.41 0.77
N PHE A 117 0.80 14.45 2.05
CA PHE A 117 -0.52 14.06 2.54
C PHE A 117 -0.78 14.59 3.96
N VAL A 118 -2.04 14.53 4.40
CA VAL A 118 -2.46 15.03 5.70
C VAL A 118 -1.89 14.21 6.87
N ILE A 119 -1.73 14.86 8.03
CA ILE A 119 -1.18 14.20 9.22
C ILE A 119 -2.23 13.32 9.90
N HIS A 120 -3.46 13.82 10.05
CA HIS A 120 -4.55 13.09 10.68
C HIS A 120 -5.75 12.96 9.74
N LYS A 121 -6.58 11.95 9.97
CA LYS A 121 -7.71 11.59 9.11
C LYS A 121 -8.69 12.73 8.87
N ASP A 122 -8.95 13.54 9.89
CA ASP A 122 -9.95 14.61 9.83
C ASP A 122 -9.34 15.99 9.48
N ASP A 123 -8.04 16.02 9.18
CA ASP A 123 -7.38 17.24 8.76
C ASP A 123 -7.87 17.67 7.38
N PRO A 124 -8.07 18.98 7.15
CA PRO A 124 -8.45 19.46 5.83
C PRO A 124 -7.30 19.25 4.83
N ALA A 125 -7.63 18.99 3.57
CA ALA A 125 -6.63 18.83 2.51
C ALA A 125 -5.66 20.03 2.37
N SER A 126 -6.09 21.22 2.79
CA SER A 126 -5.26 22.42 2.83
C SER A 126 -4.13 22.40 3.88
N SER A 127 -4.17 21.44 4.83
CA SER A 127 -3.14 21.23 5.85
C SER A 127 -2.17 20.10 5.52
N GLU A 128 -2.15 19.67 4.27
CA GLU A 128 -1.24 18.64 3.76
C GLU A 128 0.22 18.96 4.12
N LYS A 129 0.91 17.98 4.69
CA LYS A 129 2.34 18.07 4.91
C LYS A 129 3.07 17.62 3.64
N LEU A 130 3.77 18.57 3.00
CA LEU A 130 4.36 18.40 1.68
C LEU A 130 5.51 17.38 1.60
N ASP A 131 6.04 16.96 2.74
CA ASP A 131 7.16 16.01 2.87
C ASP A 131 6.83 14.80 3.78
N ALA A 132 5.56 14.54 4.02
CA ALA A 132 5.11 13.46 4.89
C ALA A 132 5.64 12.07 4.45
N GLY A 133 5.63 11.80 3.15
CA GLY A 133 6.16 10.56 2.59
C GLY A 133 7.68 10.45 2.71
N ILE A 134 8.39 11.58 2.67
CA ILE A 134 9.83 11.62 2.91
C ILE A 134 10.14 11.28 4.37
N ASP A 135 9.38 11.82 5.31
CA ASP A 135 9.54 11.50 6.73
C ASP A 135 9.25 10.02 7.02
N LEU A 136 8.20 9.47 6.42
CA LEU A 136 7.89 8.03 6.51
C LEU A 136 9.02 7.18 5.92
N CYS A 137 9.58 7.60 4.79
CA CYS A 137 10.73 6.94 4.17
C CYS A 137 11.95 6.93 5.10
N LYS A 138 12.30 8.06 5.68
CA LYS A 138 13.40 8.18 6.63
C LYS A 138 13.19 7.31 7.88
N LEU A 139 11.97 7.28 8.40
CA LEU A 139 11.59 6.42 9.51
C LEU A 139 11.79 4.94 9.17
N SER A 140 11.29 4.50 8.02
CA SER A 140 11.42 3.11 7.60
C SER A 140 12.88 2.71 7.31
N LYS A 141 13.66 3.58 6.69
CA LYS A 141 15.08 3.33 6.38
C LYS A 141 15.97 3.32 7.61
N LYS A 142 15.63 4.09 8.64
CA LYS A 142 16.32 4.06 9.93
C LYS A 142 16.14 2.70 10.63
N ASP A 143 14.93 2.16 10.54
CA ASP A 143 14.57 0.87 11.14
C ASP A 143 15.07 -0.31 10.29
N ASN A 144 14.87 -0.25 8.98
CA ASN A 144 15.32 -1.24 8.00
C ASN A 144 15.87 -0.55 6.74
N PRO A 145 17.20 -0.40 6.61
CA PRO A 145 17.82 0.25 5.43
C PRO A 145 17.48 -0.44 4.09
N GLN A 146 17.12 -1.72 4.12
CA GLN A 146 16.79 -2.51 2.94
C GLN A 146 15.29 -2.51 2.62
N MET A 147 14.45 -1.83 3.41
CA MET A 147 13.00 -1.77 3.15
C MET A 147 12.76 -1.19 1.74
N PRO A 148 12.12 -1.95 0.85
CA PRO A 148 11.72 -1.41 -0.45
C PRO A 148 10.75 -0.25 -0.25
N PHE A 149 11.07 0.89 -0.81
CA PHE A 149 10.26 2.09 -0.70
C PHE A 149 10.11 2.77 -2.04
N LEU A 150 8.89 3.13 -2.41
CA LEU A 150 8.56 3.81 -3.65
C LEU A 150 7.80 5.09 -3.32
N LEU A 151 8.40 6.22 -3.70
CA LEU A 151 7.75 7.53 -3.62
C LEU A 151 6.98 7.81 -4.91
N GLN A 152 5.82 8.42 -4.80
CA GLN A 152 5.05 8.91 -5.93
C GLN A 152 4.65 10.37 -5.70
N SER A 153 4.71 11.17 -6.75
CA SER A 153 4.35 12.58 -6.70
C SER A 153 3.96 13.11 -8.08
N SER A 154 3.10 14.11 -8.08
CA SER A 154 2.84 14.92 -9.29
C SER A 154 3.98 15.89 -9.61
N GLN A 155 4.89 16.12 -8.67
CA GLN A 155 6.04 16.99 -8.82
C GLN A 155 7.28 16.20 -9.24
N GLU A 156 7.68 16.32 -10.48
CA GLU A 156 8.87 15.62 -11.03
C GLU A 156 10.16 15.98 -10.28
N SER A 157 10.23 17.18 -9.68
CA SER A 157 11.36 17.61 -8.84
C SER A 157 11.63 16.69 -7.64
N MET A 158 10.64 15.93 -7.18
CA MET A 158 10.79 14.97 -6.09
C MET A 158 11.60 13.73 -6.48
N ARG A 159 11.84 13.51 -7.77
CA ARG A 159 12.71 12.42 -8.26
C ARG A 159 14.12 12.52 -7.70
N ALA A 160 14.71 13.72 -7.71
CA ALA A 160 16.05 13.94 -7.17
C ALA A 160 16.10 13.60 -5.66
N THR A 161 15.08 13.98 -4.90
CA THR A 161 14.98 13.64 -3.48
C THR A 161 14.87 12.12 -3.25
N ALA A 162 14.11 11.42 -4.09
CA ALA A 162 14.01 9.96 -4.02
C ALA A 162 15.36 9.29 -4.32
N GLU A 163 16.09 9.78 -5.33
CA GLU A 163 17.43 9.30 -5.67
C GLU A 163 18.43 9.50 -4.52
N GLU A 164 18.41 10.68 -3.87
CA GLU A 164 19.23 10.95 -2.69
C GLU A 164 18.92 10.01 -1.51
N LEU A 165 17.65 9.63 -1.35
CA LEU A 165 17.20 8.67 -0.33
C LEU A 165 17.46 7.21 -0.74
N GLY A 166 17.88 6.95 -1.97
CA GLY A 166 18.11 5.61 -2.49
C GLY A 166 16.81 4.79 -2.63
N VAL A 167 15.71 5.44 -3.03
CA VAL A 167 14.40 4.81 -3.20
C VAL A 167 13.84 5.02 -4.60
N GLY A 168 12.85 4.20 -4.97
CA GLY A 168 12.16 4.33 -6.26
C GLY A 168 11.27 5.58 -6.31
N PHE A 169 11.02 6.06 -7.53
CA PHE A 169 10.12 7.19 -7.79
C PHE A 169 9.20 6.91 -8.97
N ILE A 170 7.93 7.24 -8.81
CA ILE A 170 6.94 7.25 -9.88
C ILE A 170 6.28 8.64 -9.95
N ALA A 171 6.27 9.23 -11.15
CA ALA A 171 5.48 10.43 -11.41
C ALA A 171 4.00 10.09 -11.51
N LYS A 172 3.16 10.81 -10.76
CA LYS A 172 1.71 10.76 -10.95
C LYS A 172 1.34 11.58 -12.18
N TYR A 173 0.54 11.01 -13.04
CA TYR A 173 -0.02 11.75 -14.16
C TYR A 173 -1.29 12.46 -13.74
N SER A 174 -1.37 13.68 -14.17
CA SER A 174 -2.58 14.51 -14.07
C SER A 174 -3.66 14.01 -15.01
#